data_53e19a24f6af7dbf999efcf18a7e2514
#
_entry.id   53e19a24f6af7dbf999efcf18a7e2514
#
_cell.length_a   1.000
_cell.length_b   1.000
_cell.length_c   1.000
_cell.angle_alpha   90.00
_cell.angle_beta   90.00
_cell.angle_gamma   90.00
#
_symmetry.space_group_name_H-M   'P 1'
#
loop_
_entity.id
_entity.type
_entity.pdbx_description
1 polymer ?
#
loop_
_entity_poly.entity_id
_entity_poly.type
_entity_poly.pdbx_seq_one_letter_code
_entity_poly.pdbx_strand_id
1 'polypeptide(L)'
;MKIINKISNFFSKKTISSSIRNKLMMDWSSEEKFFENRIKREKLRLFEKRPHIVYYFHSLTDPYSHLTCQILENFVNKYDVELKILFVSDPHNVFTPEKKMFEDYCLNDASHIAKYHGLKFENASQPKEKNIVIAYKILNFYFFQKEITQIDFIKLLIKISSSLWLNETDTFNEIISSFGEKEKEIFDTLENSLLKEGNNKLSDFGYYFGSSFHYEDENYWGVDRLNHLEDRLSELNLRKENSQPYIINYSQNNFNLENLDQGQIDLKVDFFPSLNSPYTYISFKRIREIFEKYPVKFEVKPVLPMLMRNMKIPPVKAKYILSDAAREGRKYGVIIKKIYSPIGKPAERAYSLFPIINDKGYGFDYLEKLMESCFFYGENIGEMKYLEKTISDLGLSWSEIKEELKNNDWKKLLNNNLNEMYKGGCWGVPTLRLSKINSDYEYYQWGQDRIHFIEKEIISILNFNHP
;
A
#
# COMPACT_ATOMS: atom_id res chain seq x y z
N MET A 1 -21.66 12.87 2.91
CA MET A 1 -21.24 13.74 4.04
C MET A 1 -21.93 13.44 5.37
N LYS A 2 -23.26 13.38 5.51
CA LYS A 2 -23.93 13.13 6.82
C LYS A 2 -23.62 11.75 7.45
N ILE A 3 -23.44 10.69 6.66
CA ILE A 3 -23.15 9.34 7.19
C ILE A 3 -21.67 9.19 7.56
N ILE A 4 -20.76 9.73 6.76
CA ILE A 4 -19.30 9.70 7.04
C ILE A 4 -18.95 10.54 8.27
N ASN A 5 -19.58 11.73 8.42
CA ASN A 5 -19.43 12.54 9.63
C ASN A 5 -20.08 11.89 10.87
N LYS A 6 -21.14 11.09 10.71
CA LYS A 6 -21.67 10.27 11.82
C LYS A 6 -20.70 9.16 12.22
N ILE A 7 -20.06 8.51 11.26
CA ILE A 7 -19.04 7.45 11.51
C ILE A 7 -17.78 8.09 12.13
N SER A 8 -17.30 9.23 11.61
CA SER A 8 -16.16 9.97 12.18
C SER A 8 -16.43 10.43 13.63
N ASN A 9 -17.61 11.00 13.90
CA ASN A 9 -18.01 11.37 15.26
C ASN A 9 -18.25 10.16 16.18
N PHE A 10 -18.56 9.00 15.61
CA PHE A 10 -18.75 7.75 16.34
C PHE A 10 -17.39 7.19 16.83
N PHE A 11 -16.32 7.32 16.04
CA PHE A 11 -14.96 6.89 16.43
C PHE A 11 -14.23 7.90 17.34
N SER A 12 -14.61 9.19 17.32
CA SER A 12 -14.01 10.23 18.16
C SER A 12 -14.56 10.27 19.58
N LYS A 13 -15.72 9.70 19.85
CA LYS A 13 -16.28 9.59 21.20
C LYS A 13 -15.65 8.41 21.95
N LYS A 14 -15.12 8.67 23.12
CA LYS A 14 -14.33 7.81 24.03
C LYS A 14 -14.96 6.46 24.45
N THR A 15 -16.07 6.00 23.87
CA THR A 15 -16.85 4.85 24.37
C THR A 15 -17.53 4.00 23.29
N ILE A 16 -16.82 3.67 22.21
CA ILE A 16 -17.26 2.48 21.46
C ILE A 16 -16.67 1.29 22.21
N SER A 17 -17.52 0.37 22.67
CA SER A 17 -17.02 -0.85 23.28
C SER A 17 -16.08 -1.56 22.28
N SER A 18 -15.01 -2.15 22.77
CA SER A 18 -14.06 -2.92 21.95
C SER A 18 -14.78 -3.95 21.06
N SER A 19 -15.89 -4.47 21.55
CA SER A 19 -16.77 -5.41 20.86
C SER A 19 -17.38 -4.85 19.56
N ILE A 20 -17.92 -3.62 19.59
CA ILE A 20 -18.53 -2.98 18.40
C ILE A 20 -17.43 -2.67 17.39
N ARG A 21 -16.29 -2.16 17.83
CA ARG A 21 -15.15 -1.90 16.97
C ARG A 21 -14.66 -3.17 16.27
N ASN A 22 -14.46 -4.24 17.01
CA ASN A 22 -14.03 -5.53 16.48
C ASN A 22 -15.04 -6.09 15.47
N LYS A 23 -16.35 -5.96 15.76
CA LYS A 23 -17.38 -6.38 14.80
C LYS A 23 -17.31 -5.60 13.48
N LEU A 24 -17.16 -4.28 13.54
CA LEU A 24 -16.99 -3.45 12.32
C LEU A 24 -15.73 -3.84 11.54
N MET A 25 -14.62 -4.09 12.23
CA MET A 25 -13.39 -4.53 11.60
C MET A 25 -13.54 -5.91 10.93
N MET A 26 -14.24 -6.84 11.57
CA MET A 26 -14.57 -8.14 10.98
C MET A 26 -15.47 -8.00 9.74
N ASP A 27 -16.45 -7.10 9.77
CA ASP A 27 -17.32 -6.82 8.62
C ASP A 27 -16.52 -6.29 7.42
N TRP A 28 -15.50 -5.48 7.64
CA TRP A 28 -14.63 -4.94 6.59
C TRP A 28 -13.67 -5.96 5.99
N SER A 29 -13.28 -6.98 6.74
CA SER A 29 -12.37 -8.05 6.28
C SER A 29 -13.08 -9.31 5.80
N SER A 30 -14.39 -9.45 6.08
CA SER A 30 -15.16 -10.64 5.76
C SER A 30 -15.22 -10.90 4.27
N GLU A 31 -14.84 -12.09 3.85
CA GLU A 31 -14.94 -12.56 2.47
C GLU A 31 -16.40 -12.69 2.03
N GLU A 32 -17.26 -13.27 2.89
CA GLU A 32 -18.68 -13.40 2.63
C GLU A 32 -19.33 -12.06 2.35
N LYS A 33 -19.11 -11.05 3.22
CA LYS A 33 -19.63 -9.69 3.02
C LYS A 33 -19.05 -9.00 1.80
N PHE A 34 -17.80 -9.28 1.47
CA PHE A 34 -17.20 -8.77 0.27
C PHE A 34 -17.94 -9.24 -0.99
N PHE A 35 -18.20 -10.54 -1.12
CA PHE A 35 -18.96 -11.07 -2.25
C PHE A 35 -20.46 -10.69 -2.22
N GLU A 36 -21.10 -10.68 -1.04
CA GLU A 36 -22.47 -10.18 -0.91
C GLU A 36 -22.64 -8.75 -1.39
N ASN A 37 -21.66 -7.86 -1.03
CA ASN A 37 -21.68 -6.47 -1.48
C ASN A 37 -21.52 -6.37 -3.00
N ARG A 38 -20.63 -7.17 -3.61
CA ARG A 38 -20.48 -7.23 -5.08
C ARG A 38 -21.79 -7.60 -5.77
N ILE A 39 -22.45 -8.64 -5.30
CA ILE A 39 -23.76 -9.08 -5.84
C ILE A 39 -24.81 -8.00 -5.66
N LYS A 40 -24.89 -7.38 -4.49
CA LYS A 40 -25.84 -6.31 -4.20
C LYS A 40 -25.63 -5.09 -5.11
N ARG A 41 -24.38 -4.68 -5.32
CA ARG A 41 -24.04 -3.54 -6.18
C ARG A 41 -24.37 -3.81 -7.64
N GLU A 42 -24.06 -5.01 -8.12
CA GLU A 42 -24.39 -5.39 -9.49
C GLU A 42 -25.90 -5.43 -9.72
N LYS A 43 -26.68 -5.99 -8.79
CA LYS A 43 -28.15 -5.95 -8.85
C LYS A 43 -28.70 -4.52 -8.88
N LEU A 44 -28.13 -3.62 -8.07
CA LEU A 44 -28.52 -2.21 -8.03
C LEU A 44 -28.19 -1.52 -9.35
N ARG A 45 -26.98 -1.71 -9.89
CA ARG A 45 -26.56 -1.16 -11.18
C ARG A 45 -27.51 -1.57 -12.31
N LEU A 46 -27.85 -2.87 -12.38
CA LEU A 46 -28.80 -3.41 -13.37
C LEU A 46 -30.18 -2.81 -13.20
N PHE A 47 -30.68 -2.69 -11.98
CA PHE A 47 -31.98 -2.07 -11.69
C PHE A 47 -32.02 -0.61 -12.13
N GLU A 48 -30.97 0.15 -11.87
CA GLU A 48 -30.82 1.55 -12.25
C GLU A 48 -30.43 1.73 -13.74
N LYS A 49 -30.18 0.65 -14.46
CA LYS A 49 -29.70 0.65 -15.84
C LYS A 49 -28.42 1.50 -16.05
N ARG A 50 -27.56 1.54 -15.04
CA ARG A 50 -26.30 2.29 -15.12
C ARG A 50 -25.26 1.52 -15.94
N PRO A 51 -24.46 2.22 -16.78
CA PRO A 51 -23.27 1.62 -17.39
C PRO A 51 -22.24 1.21 -16.32
N HIS A 52 -21.26 0.43 -16.72
CA HIS A 52 -20.09 0.14 -15.90
C HIS A 52 -19.15 1.36 -15.92
N ILE A 53 -19.09 2.09 -14.80
CA ILE A 53 -18.27 3.30 -14.67
C ILE A 53 -17.12 3.02 -13.72
N VAL A 54 -15.88 3.17 -14.23
CA VAL A 54 -14.66 3.15 -13.43
C VAL A 54 -14.19 4.59 -13.28
N TYR A 55 -14.00 5.05 -12.04
CA TYR A 55 -13.41 6.35 -11.75
C TYR A 55 -11.90 6.17 -11.52
N TYR A 56 -11.09 7.03 -12.13
CA TYR A 56 -9.66 7.11 -11.89
C TYR A 56 -9.32 8.48 -11.31
N PHE A 57 -8.63 8.50 -10.18
CA PHE A 57 -8.23 9.72 -9.48
C PHE A 57 -6.74 9.99 -9.70
N HIS A 58 -6.44 11.12 -10.34
CA HIS A 58 -5.09 11.51 -10.70
C HIS A 58 -4.62 12.72 -9.90
N SER A 59 -3.40 12.65 -9.36
CA SER A 59 -2.70 13.82 -8.80
C SER A 59 -1.41 14.07 -9.57
N LEU A 60 -1.21 15.31 -10.02
CA LEU A 60 0.03 15.69 -10.76
C LEU A 60 1.27 15.69 -9.87
N THR A 61 1.10 15.72 -8.55
CA THR A 61 2.15 15.72 -7.53
C THR A 61 2.49 14.32 -7.00
N ASP A 62 1.75 13.30 -7.44
CA ASP A 62 1.90 11.92 -6.99
C ASP A 62 2.62 11.07 -8.05
N PRO A 63 3.82 10.53 -7.76
CA PRO A 63 4.58 9.73 -8.72
C PRO A 63 3.85 8.44 -9.14
N TYR A 64 3.05 7.86 -8.25
CA TYR A 64 2.24 6.69 -8.59
C TYR A 64 1.13 7.02 -9.59
N SER A 65 0.57 8.24 -9.53
CA SER A 65 -0.37 8.73 -10.53
C SER A 65 0.29 8.85 -11.90
N HIS A 66 1.55 9.29 -11.95
CA HIS A 66 2.31 9.31 -13.22
C HIS A 66 2.52 7.90 -13.78
N LEU A 67 2.86 6.91 -12.94
CA LEU A 67 2.99 5.53 -13.40
C LEU A 67 1.64 4.98 -13.90
N THR A 68 0.57 5.23 -13.14
CA THR A 68 -0.75 4.67 -13.46
C THR A 68 -1.36 5.31 -14.70
N CYS A 69 -1.14 6.60 -14.98
CA CYS A 69 -1.71 7.21 -16.18
C CYS A 69 -1.15 6.59 -17.47
N GLN A 70 0.06 6.05 -17.47
CA GLN A 70 0.68 5.41 -18.64
C GLN A 70 -0.07 4.16 -19.12
N ILE A 71 -0.86 3.54 -18.26
CA ILE A 71 -1.61 2.33 -18.62
C ILE A 71 -3.08 2.59 -19.00
N LEU A 72 -3.57 3.83 -18.88
CA LEU A 72 -4.99 4.14 -19.06
C LEU A 72 -5.49 3.90 -20.48
N GLU A 73 -4.66 4.16 -21.52
CA GLU A 73 -5.00 3.87 -22.90
C GLU A 73 -5.21 2.36 -23.11
N ASN A 74 -4.31 1.54 -22.57
CA ASN A 74 -4.47 0.07 -22.59
C ASN A 74 -5.71 -0.37 -21.81
N PHE A 75 -6.03 0.30 -20.71
CA PHE A 75 -7.19 -0.03 -19.88
C PHE A 75 -8.52 0.18 -20.64
N VAL A 76 -8.72 1.35 -21.26
CA VAL A 76 -9.97 1.63 -22.00
C VAL A 76 -10.07 0.81 -23.29
N ASN A 77 -8.95 0.44 -23.89
CA ASN A 77 -8.94 -0.43 -25.06
C ASN A 77 -9.28 -1.89 -24.69
N LYS A 78 -8.99 -2.32 -23.46
CA LYS A 78 -9.15 -3.70 -23.00
C LYS A 78 -10.51 -4.00 -22.39
N TYR A 79 -11.13 -3.04 -21.70
CA TYR A 79 -12.36 -3.24 -20.96
C TYR A 79 -13.52 -2.43 -21.55
N ASP A 80 -14.72 -3.03 -21.53
CA ASP A 80 -15.97 -2.36 -21.91
C ASP A 80 -16.57 -1.61 -20.70
N VAL A 81 -15.95 -0.48 -20.38
CA VAL A 81 -16.32 0.39 -19.26
C VAL A 81 -16.19 1.86 -19.65
N GLU A 82 -17.00 2.70 -19.01
CA GLU A 82 -16.81 4.14 -19.04
C GLU A 82 -15.74 4.54 -18.02
N LEU A 83 -14.59 5.06 -18.46
CA LEU A 83 -13.56 5.57 -17.56
C LEU A 83 -13.79 7.06 -17.30
N LYS A 84 -13.98 7.46 -16.05
CA LYS A 84 -14.05 8.87 -15.61
C LYS A 84 -12.76 9.27 -14.91
N ILE A 85 -11.97 10.14 -15.53
CA ILE A 85 -10.74 10.67 -14.97
C ILE A 85 -11.08 11.92 -14.15
N LEU A 86 -10.72 11.92 -12.88
CA LEU A 86 -10.90 13.03 -11.95
C LEU A 86 -9.55 13.43 -11.33
N PHE A 87 -9.38 14.72 -11.05
CA PHE A 87 -8.14 15.24 -10.50
C PHE A 87 -8.28 15.56 -9.02
N VAL A 88 -7.24 15.22 -8.25
CA VAL A 88 -7.22 15.42 -6.81
C VAL A 88 -5.95 16.11 -6.35
N SER A 89 -6.05 16.83 -5.26
CA SER A 89 -4.91 17.42 -4.56
C SER A 89 -4.19 16.39 -3.70
N ASP A 90 -3.04 16.79 -3.15
CA ASP A 90 -2.31 15.99 -2.17
C ASP A 90 -3.21 15.58 -1.00
N PRO A 91 -2.98 14.40 -0.43
CA PRO A 91 -3.73 13.94 0.72
C PRO A 91 -3.47 14.83 1.94
N HIS A 92 -4.49 15.00 2.79
CA HIS A 92 -4.32 15.72 4.05
C HIS A 92 -3.26 15.03 4.94
N ASN A 93 -2.46 15.82 5.66
CA ASN A 93 -1.34 15.34 6.50
C ASN A 93 -1.72 14.25 7.53
N VAL A 94 -2.98 14.14 7.90
CA VAL A 94 -3.46 13.06 8.79
C VAL A 94 -3.30 11.66 8.16
N PHE A 95 -3.25 11.58 6.84
CA PHE A 95 -3.01 10.32 6.09
C PHE A 95 -1.51 10.04 5.89
N THR A 96 -0.67 11.09 5.94
CA THR A 96 0.79 11.02 5.74
C THR A 96 1.50 11.74 6.91
N PRO A 97 1.50 11.16 8.13
CA PRO A 97 2.02 11.84 9.32
C PRO A 97 3.52 12.20 9.22
N GLU A 98 4.32 11.43 8.49
CA GLU A 98 5.73 11.72 8.19
C GLU A 98 5.85 12.21 6.73
N LYS A 99 5.25 13.37 6.42
CA LYS A 99 5.04 13.84 5.04
C LYS A 99 6.34 13.85 4.21
N LYS A 100 7.42 14.46 4.70
CA LYS A 100 8.67 14.54 3.95
C LYS A 100 9.29 13.16 3.67
N MET A 101 9.31 12.30 4.68
CA MET A 101 9.80 10.92 4.54
C MET A 101 8.94 10.13 3.54
N PHE A 102 7.62 10.36 3.55
CA PHE A 102 6.69 9.72 2.62
C PHE A 102 6.95 10.17 1.18
N GLU A 103 7.13 11.47 0.94
CA GLU A 103 7.41 12.03 -0.39
C GLU A 103 8.72 11.47 -0.98
N ASP A 104 9.79 11.46 -0.17
CA ASP A 104 11.08 10.92 -0.58
C ASP A 104 11.01 9.41 -0.86
N TYR A 105 10.28 8.66 -0.01
CA TYR A 105 10.05 7.24 -0.22
C TYR A 105 9.25 6.98 -1.50
N CYS A 106 8.15 7.70 -1.75
CA CYS A 106 7.31 7.52 -2.93
C CYS A 106 8.09 7.72 -4.25
N LEU A 107 9.01 8.68 -4.29
CA LEU A 107 9.84 8.92 -5.47
C LEU A 107 10.75 7.73 -5.77
N ASN A 108 11.42 7.22 -4.74
CA ASN A 108 12.29 6.06 -4.86
C ASN A 108 11.52 4.77 -5.20
N ASP A 109 10.41 4.52 -4.50
CA ASP A 109 9.56 3.35 -4.70
C ASP A 109 8.94 3.33 -6.11
N ALA A 110 8.46 4.49 -6.60
CA ALA A 110 7.95 4.62 -7.97
C ALA A 110 9.00 4.27 -9.03
N SER A 111 10.28 4.60 -8.80
CA SER A 111 11.38 4.21 -9.69
C SER A 111 11.54 2.69 -9.75
N HIS A 112 11.46 2.00 -8.61
CA HIS A 112 11.53 0.54 -8.56
C HIS A 112 10.33 -0.12 -9.26
N ILE A 113 9.11 0.39 -9.00
CA ILE A 113 7.88 -0.08 -9.65
C ILE A 113 7.97 0.11 -11.16
N ALA A 114 8.40 1.29 -11.62
CA ALA A 114 8.53 1.59 -13.04
C ALA A 114 9.46 0.62 -13.74
N LYS A 115 10.66 0.44 -13.18
CA LYS A 115 11.65 -0.51 -13.70
C LYS A 115 11.11 -1.94 -13.75
N TYR A 116 10.34 -2.33 -12.71
CA TYR A 116 9.77 -3.67 -12.62
C TYR A 116 8.70 -3.94 -13.69
N HIS A 117 7.85 -2.95 -13.95
CA HIS A 117 6.71 -3.06 -14.87
C HIS A 117 6.97 -2.49 -16.27
N GLY A 118 8.18 -2.01 -16.56
CA GLY A 118 8.51 -1.42 -17.87
C GLY A 118 7.81 -0.09 -18.12
N LEU A 119 7.53 0.68 -17.04
CA LEU A 119 6.95 2.02 -17.11
C LEU A 119 8.06 3.08 -17.13
N LYS A 120 7.76 4.27 -17.67
CA LYS A 120 8.73 5.36 -17.77
C LYS A 120 8.79 6.14 -16.46
N PHE A 121 9.94 6.19 -15.83
CA PHE A 121 10.23 7.01 -14.64
C PHE A 121 11.73 7.31 -14.49
N GLU A 122 12.51 7.18 -15.56
CA GLU A 122 13.94 7.38 -15.54
C GLU A 122 14.28 8.87 -15.31
N ASN A 123 15.24 9.14 -14.41
CA ASN A 123 15.66 10.50 -14.03
C ASN A 123 14.51 11.40 -13.54
N ALA A 124 13.45 10.82 -13.03
CA ALA A 124 12.30 11.56 -12.53
C ALA A 124 12.65 12.38 -11.29
N SER A 125 12.05 13.54 -11.18
CA SER A 125 12.15 14.41 -10.01
C SER A 125 10.82 15.08 -9.73
N GLN A 126 10.67 15.59 -8.49
CA GLN A 126 9.44 16.28 -8.08
C GLN A 126 9.15 17.46 -9.03
N PRO A 127 7.96 17.52 -9.64
CA PRO A 127 7.57 18.59 -10.53
C PRO A 127 7.61 19.97 -9.87
N LYS A 128 8.00 20.99 -10.64
CA LYS A 128 8.02 22.39 -10.18
C LYS A 128 6.60 22.90 -9.98
N GLU A 129 6.31 23.53 -8.86
CA GLU A 129 4.97 24.03 -8.48
C GLU A 129 4.35 24.91 -9.57
N LYS A 130 5.11 25.86 -10.16
CA LYS A 130 4.65 26.69 -11.27
C LYS A 130 4.15 25.88 -12.47
N ASN A 131 4.81 24.77 -12.79
CA ASN A 131 4.43 23.92 -13.92
C ASN A 131 3.17 23.09 -13.60
N ILE A 132 3.03 22.65 -12.33
CA ILE A 132 1.82 21.97 -11.85
C ILE A 132 0.59 22.88 -12.01
N VAL A 133 0.69 24.14 -11.60
CA VAL A 133 -0.39 25.12 -11.75
C VAL A 133 -0.81 25.28 -13.21
N ILE A 134 0.16 25.45 -14.10
CA ILE A 134 -0.11 25.57 -15.55
C ILE A 134 -0.75 24.28 -16.09
N ALA A 135 -0.23 23.12 -15.71
CA ALA A 135 -0.77 21.84 -16.14
C ALA A 135 -2.24 21.63 -15.72
N TYR A 136 -2.59 22.00 -14.47
CA TYR A 136 -4.00 21.95 -14.03
C TYR A 136 -4.88 22.92 -14.83
N LYS A 137 -4.41 24.12 -15.18
CA LYS A 137 -5.16 25.05 -16.02
C LYS A 137 -5.41 24.46 -17.42
N ILE A 138 -4.40 23.84 -18.03
CA ILE A 138 -4.51 23.17 -19.32
C ILE A 138 -5.55 22.02 -19.25
N LEU A 139 -5.42 21.14 -18.26
CA LEU A 139 -6.32 20.02 -18.09
C LEU A 139 -7.76 20.47 -17.82
N ASN A 140 -7.94 21.54 -17.03
CA ASN A 140 -9.24 22.12 -16.74
C ASN A 140 -9.90 22.67 -18.02
N PHE A 141 -9.13 23.35 -18.88
CA PHE A 141 -9.60 23.85 -20.15
C PHE A 141 -10.14 22.72 -21.05
N TYR A 142 -9.35 21.64 -21.22
CA TYR A 142 -9.79 20.51 -22.04
C TYR A 142 -10.95 19.73 -21.42
N PHE A 143 -11.02 19.65 -20.11
CA PHE A 143 -12.08 18.92 -19.40
C PHE A 143 -13.45 19.63 -19.51
N PHE A 144 -13.48 20.96 -19.42
CA PHE A 144 -14.72 21.72 -19.36
C PHE A 144 -15.04 22.56 -20.60
N GLN A 145 -14.06 22.99 -21.35
CA GLN A 145 -14.23 24.01 -22.39
C GLN A 145 -14.06 23.49 -23.82
N LYS A 146 -13.38 22.38 -24.00
CA LYS A 146 -13.09 21.86 -25.34
C LYS A 146 -13.56 20.42 -25.47
N GLU A 147 -14.27 20.14 -26.59
CA GLU A 147 -14.56 18.76 -26.95
C GLU A 147 -13.28 18.03 -27.32
N ILE A 148 -13.01 16.96 -26.60
CA ILE A 148 -11.86 16.07 -26.79
C ILE A 148 -12.31 14.62 -26.61
N THR A 149 -11.79 13.73 -27.46
CA THR A 149 -12.09 12.30 -27.25
C THR A 149 -11.42 11.78 -25.97
N GLN A 150 -11.97 10.75 -25.35
CA GLN A 150 -11.38 10.15 -24.16
C GLN A 150 -9.92 9.71 -24.39
N ILE A 151 -9.65 9.12 -25.53
CA ILE A 151 -8.30 8.66 -25.90
C ILE A 151 -7.34 9.83 -26.04
N ASP A 152 -7.75 10.92 -26.69
CA ASP A 152 -6.90 12.09 -26.87
C ASP A 152 -6.64 12.81 -25.53
N PHE A 153 -7.66 12.85 -24.65
CA PHE A 153 -7.48 13.37 -23.29
C PHE A 153 -6.50 12.52 -22.47
N ILE A 154 -6.57 11.19 -22.57
CA ILE A 154 -5.60 10.28 -21.92
C ILE A 154 -4.19 10.54 -22.46
N LYS A 155 -4.02 10.64 -23.78
CA LYS A 155 -2.72 10.96 -24.40
C LYS A 155 -2.17 12.32 -23.95
N LEU A 156 -3.02 13.33 -23.86
CA LEU A 156 -2.65 14.63 -23.33
C LEU A 156 -2.22 14.54 -21.87
N LEU A 157 -2.98 13.83 -21.03
CA LEU A 157 -2.64 13.62 -19.63
C LEU A 157 -1.28 12.91 -19.47
N ILE A 158 -1.03 11.85 -20.25
CA ILE A 158 0.25 11.15 -20.26
C ILE A 158 1.38 12.10 -20.67
N LYS A 159 1.19 12.89 -21.74
CA LYS A 159 2.20 13.83 -22.23
C LYS A 159 2.52 14.93 -21.20
N ILE A 160 1.51 15.50 -20.56
CA ILE A 160 1.68 16.49 -19.49
C ILE A 160 2.39 15.85 -18.28
N SER A 161 1.92 14.72 -17.82
CA SER A 161 2.49 14.03 -16.65
C SER A 161 3.96 13.65 -16.90
N SER A 162 4.28 13.12 -18.08
CA SER A 162 5.66 12.81 -18.48
C SER A 162 6.55 14.06 -18.51
N SER A 163 6.08 15.14 -19.14
CA SER A 163 6.88 16.36 -19.21
C SER A 163 7.16 17.00 -17.85
N LEU A 164 6.24 16.83 -16.89
CA LEU A 164 6.44 17.29 -15.52
C LEU A 164 7.44 16.43 -14.74
N TRP A 165 7.27 15.11 -14.76
CA TRP A 165 8.05 14.17 -13.93
C TRP A 165 9.44 13.88 -14.52
N LEU A 166 9.55 13.76 -15.85
CA LEU A 166 10.81 13.44 -16.56
C LEU A 166 11.59 14.70 -16.97
N ASN A 167 11.14 15.90 -16.53
CA ASN A 167 11.77 17.19 -16.84
C ASN A 167 11.87 17.49 -18.35
N GLU A 168 10.92 17.03 -19.16
CA GLU A 168 10.86 17.30 -20.59
C GLU A 168 10.34 18.74 -20.86
N THR A 169 11.18 19.72 -20.53
CA THR A 169 10.80 21.15 -20.56
C THR A 169 10.36 21.61 -21.95
N ASP A 170 11.01 21.15 -23.01
CA ASP A 170 10.67 21.52 -24.38
C ASP A 170 9.28 20.99 -24.77
N THR A 171 8.98 19.73 -24.45
CA THR A 171 7.65 19.13 -24.64
C THR A 171 6.58 19.92 -23.88
N PHE A 172 6.84 20.32 -22.64
CA PHE A 172 5.90 21.11 -21.86
C PHE A 172 5.69 22.52 -22.45
N ASN A 173 6.75 23.18 -22.91
CA ASN A 173 6.68 24.50 -23.59
C ASN A 173 5.92 24.39 -24.92
N GLU A 174 6.11 23.33 -25.69
CA GLU A 174 5.32 23.07 -26.91
C GLU A 174 3.82 22.99 -26.60
N ILE A 175 3.44 22.24 -25.54
CA ILE A 175 2.05 22.17 -25.11
C ILE A 175 1.52 23.58 -24.79
N ILE A 176 2.24 24.36 -24.00
CA ILE A 176 1.86 25.75 -23.66
C ILE A 176 1.74 26.61 -24.89
N SER A 177 2.67 26.47 -25.82
CA SER A 177 2.72 27.29 -27.04
C SER A 177 1.61 26.96 -28.05
N SER A 178 1.03 25.77 -27.93
CA SER A 178 -0.13 25.38 -28.76
C SER A 178 -1.41 26.14 -28.45
N PHE A 179 -1.43 26.89 -27.33
CA PHE A 179 -2.57 27.73 -26.93
C PHE A 179 -2.40 29.17 -27.41
N GLY A 180 -3.46 29.71 -28.03
CA GLY A 180 -3.54 31.11 -28.45
C GLY A 180 -3.71 32.06 -27.23
N GLU A 181 -3.58 33.38 -27.49
CA GLU A 181 -3.73 34.39 -26.43
C GLU A 181 -5.11 34.35 -25.75
N LYS A 182 -6.19 34.18 -26.54
CA LYS A 182 -7.56 34.07 -25.98
C LYS A 182 -7.74 32.87 -25.07
N GLU A 183 -7.11 31.75 -25.40
CA GLU A 183 -7.17 30.54 -24.57
C GLU A 183 -6.39 30.74 -23.27
N LYS A 184 -5.25 31.48 -23.30
CA LYS A 184 -4.47 31.83 -22.11
C LYS A 184 -5.23 32.79 -21.18
N GLU A 185 -5.99 33.74 -21.71
CA GLU A 185 -6.88 34.58 -20.91
C GLU A 185 -7.95 33.77 -20.17
N ILE A 186 -8.51 32.74 -20.80
CA ILE A 186 -9.47 31.82 -20.19
C ILE A 186 -8.80 31.04 -19.04
N PHE A 187 -7.54 30.60 -19.20
CA PHE A 187 -6.81 29.92 -18.16
C PHE A 187 -6.71 30.71 -16.86
N ASP A 188 -6.51 32.00 -16.94
CA ASP A 188 -6.35 32.88 -15.77
C ASP A 188 -7.68 33.12 -15.03
N THR A 189 -8.81 32.92 -15.71
CA THR A 189 -10.14 33.08 -15.12
C THR A 189 -10.76 31.76 -14.60
N LEU A 190 -10.18 30.58 -14.96
CA LEU A 190 -10.72 29.29 -14.54
C LEU A 190 -10.46 29.06 -13.05
N GLU A 191 -11.54 28.99 -12.27
CA GLU A 191 -11.51 28.50 -10.90
C GLU A 191 -10.99 27.04 -10.85
N ASN A 192 -10.45 26.64 -9.71
CA ASN A 192 -9.92 25.29 -9.50
C ASN A 192 -11.05 24.24 -9.32
N SER A 193 -12.04 24.28 -10.23
CA SER A 193 -13.25 23.43 -10.22
C SER A 193 -12.90 21.95 -10.41
N LEU A 194 -11.88 21.67 -11.23
CA LEU A 194 -11.37 20.34 -11.51
C LEU A 194 -10.97 19.57 -10.23
N LEU A 195 -10.13 20.19 -9.38
CA LEU A 195 -9.71 19.60 -8.11
C LEU A 195 -10.85 19.48 -7.10
N LYS A 196 -11.76 20.46 -7.09
CA LYS A 196 -12.91 20.45 -6.18
C LYS A 196 -13.84 19.28 -6.46
N GLU A 197 -14.15 19.03 -7.74
CA GLU A 197 -14.97 17.89 -8.15
C GLU A 197 -14.30 16.56 -7.75
N GLY A 198 -13.03 16.38 -8.12
CA GLY A 198 -12.29 15.16 -7.81
C GLY A 198 -12.16 14.90 -6.31
N ASN A 199 -11.78 15.91 -5.52
CA ASN A 199 -11.64 15.78 -4.06
C ASN A 199 -12.98 15.43 -3.39
N ASN A 200 -14.08 16.04 -3.80
CA ASN A 200 -15.41 15.71 -3.28
C ASN A 200 -15.78 14.26 -3.60
N LYS A 201 -15.59 13.84 -4.86
CA LYS A 201 -15.91 12.49 -5.31
C LYS A 201 -15.05 11.43 -4.64
N LEU A 202 -13.74 11.68 -4.49
CA LEU A 202 -12.82 10.80 -3.76
C LEU A 202 -13.26 10.61 -2.30
N SER A 203 -13.62 11.72 -1.66
CA SER A 203 -14.14 11.72 -0.28
C SER A 203 -15.47 10.96 -0.16
N ASP A 204 -16.40 11.13 -1.11
CA ASP A 204 -17.68 10.42 -1.14
C ASP A 204 -17.50 8.90 -1.29
N PHE A 205 -16.48 8.49 -2.03
CA PHE A 205 -16.08 7.08 -2.18
C PHE A 205 -15.27 6.54 -0.99
N GLY A 206 -15.03 7.38 0.04
CA GLY A 206 -14.31 6.98 1.25
C GLY A 206 -12.86 6.61 0.97
N TYR A 207 -12.17 7.40 0.11
CA TYR A 207 -10.76 7.23 -0.17
C TYR A 207 -10.01 8.56 -0.07
N TYR A 208 -8.66 8.54 -0.17
CA TYR A 208 -7.85 9.71 0.23
C TYR A 208 -6.54 9.88 -0.54
N PHE A 209 -6.13 8.94 -1.41
CA PHE A 209 -4.95 9.06 -2.27
C PHE A 209 -5.32 9.20 -3.74
N GLY A 210 -4.50 9.93 -4.48
CA GLY A 210 -4.43 9.84 -5.93
C GLY A 210 -4.00 8.47 -6.41
N SER A 211 -3.74 8.32 -7.71
CA SER A 211 -3.38 7.04 -8.32
C SER A 211 -4.36 5.91 -8.00
N SER A 212 -5.64 6.20 -7.86
CA SER A 212 -6.59 5.19 -7.43
C SER A 212 -7.74 5.02 -8.41
N PHE A 213 -8.17 3.78 -8.57
CA PHE A 213 -9.41 3.46 -9.27
C PHE A 213 -10.51 3.19 -8.25
N HIS A 214 -11.73 3.54 -8.61
CA HIS A 214 -12.93 3.19 -7.87
C HIS A 214 -13.95 2.53 -8.79
N TYR A 215 -14.46 1.39 -8.39
CA TYR A 215 -15.55 0.70 -9.07
C TYR A 215 -16.50 0.07 -8.04
N GLU A 216 -17.78 0.46 -8.09
CA GLU A 216 -18.89 -0.10 -7.29
C GLU A 216 -18.52 -0.37 -5.80
N ASP A 217 -18.14 0.67 -5.04
CA ASP A 217 -17.73 0.65 -3.62
C ASP A 217 -16.34 0.04 -3.31
N GLU A 218 -15.56 -0.35 -4.30
CA GLU A 218 -14.21 -0.84 -4.11
C GLU A 218 -13.18 0.17 -4.62
N ASN A 219 -12.12 0.37 -3.83
CA ASN A 219 -10.99 1.22 -4.20
C ASN A 219 -9.76 0.35 -4.48
N TYR A 220 -9.00 0.72 -5.52
CA TYR A 220 -7.82 0.01 -6.02
C TYR A 220 -6.70 1.01 -6.23
N TRP A 221 -5.64 0.90 -5.44
CA TRP A 221 -4.56 1.89 -5.43
C TRP A 221 -3.44 1.54 -6.39
N GLY A 222 -3.17 2.44 -7.31
CA GLY A 222 -2.05 2.38 -8.24
C GLY A 222 -2.04 1.13 -9.12
N VAL A 223 -0.89 0.89 -9.69
CA VAL A 223 -0.63 -0.33 -10.45
C VAL A 223 -0.62 -1.58 -9.55
N ASP A 224 -0.35 -1.41 -8.26
CA ASP A 224 -0.27 -2.52 -7.30
C ASP A 224 -1.60 -3.24 -7.07
N ARG A 225 -2.72 -2.57 -7.30
CA ARG A 225 -4.08 -3.14 -7.12
C ARG A 225 -4.87 -3.23 -8.43
N LEU A 226 -4.22 -2.90 -9.55
CA LEU A 226 -4.89 -2.96 -10.86
C LEU A 226 -5.37 -4.38 -11.18
N ASN A 227 -4.60 -5.41 -10.85
CA ASN A 227 -4.98 -6.81 -11.07
C ASN A 227 -6.33 -7.16 -10.43
N HIS A 228 -6.61 -6.68 -9.21
CA HIS A 228 -7.90 -6.93 -8.55
C HIS A 228 -9.07 -6.25 -9.24
N LEU A 229 -8.86 -5.06 -9.81
CA LEU A 229 -9.85 -4.40 -10.66
C LEU A 229 -10.05 -5.20 -11.96
N GLU A 230 -8.97 -5.61 -12.60
CA GLU A 230 -8.98 -6.40 -13.84
C GLU A 230 -9.68 -7.75 -13.63
N ASP A 231 -9.43 -8.44 -12.50
CA ASP A 231 -10.14 -9.66 -12.11
C ASP A 231 -11.64 -9.37 -11.97
N ARG A 232 -12.00 -8.29 -11.26
CA ARG A 232 -13.42 -7.90 -11.06
C ARG A 232 -14.12 -7.62 -12.37
N LEU A 233 -13.51 -6.90 -13.29
CA LEU A 233 -14.08 -6.60 -14.60
C LEU A 233 -14.17 -7.86 -15.48
N SER A 234 -13.23 -8.77 -15.38
CA SER A 234 -13.23 -10.05 -16.07
C SER A 234 -14.34 -10.99 -15.55
N GLU A 235 -14.58 -11.04 -14.23
CA GLU A 235 -15.71 -11.77 -13.62
C GLU A 235 -17.07 -11.29 -14.17
N LEU A 236 -17.16 -10.03 -14.57
CA LEU A 236 -18.36 -9.42 -15.15
C LEU A 236 -18.43 -9.55 -16.69
N ASN A 237 -17.48 -10.28 -17.31
CA ASN A 237 -17.34 -10.44 -18.76
C ASN A 237 -17.16 -9.11 -19.51
N LEU A 238 -16.52 -8.12 -18.88
CA LEU A 238 -16.23 -6.81 -19.47
C LEU A 238 -14.89 -6.75 -20.21
N ARG A 239 -14.08 -7.82 -20.17
CA ARG A 239 -12.84 -7.90 -20.94
C ARG A 239 -13.15 -8.21 -22.39
N LYS A 240 -12.66 -7.36 -23.30
CA LYS A 240 -12.79 -7.57 -24.74
C LYS A 240 -12.02 -8.79 -25.19
N GLU A 241 -12.53 -9.51 -26.19
CA GLU A 241 -11.90 -10.72 -26.73
C GLU A 241 -10.48 -10.42 -27.23
N ASN A 242 -9.64 -11.46 -27.22
CA ASN A 242 -8.23 -11.42 -27.67
C ASN A 242 -7.27 -10.48 -26.89
N SER A 243 -7.65 -10.00 -25.72
CA SER A 243 -6.77 -9.21 -24.87
C SER A 243 -5.96 -10.10 -23.91
N GLN A 244 -4.71 -9.68 -23.60
CA GLN A 244 -3.89 -10.34 -22.58
C GLN A 244 -4.62 -10.39 -21.22
N PRO A 245 -4.37 -11.37 -20.34
CA PRO A 245 -5.05 -11.48 -19.04
C PRO A 245 -4.95 -10.20 -18.22
N TYR A 246 -3.75 -9.63 -18.11
CA TYR A 246 -3.48 -8.40 -17.36
C TYR A 246 -2.75 -7.36 -18.20
N ILE A 247 -2.96 -6.07 -17.89
CA ILE A 247 -2.26 -4.94 -18.51
C ILE A 247 -0.81 -4.93 -18.04
N ILE A 248 -0.60 -5.19 -16.76
CA ILE A 248 0.72 -5.31 -16.13
C ILE A 248 0.97 -6.77 -15.80
N ASN A 249 2.15 -7.25 -16.15
CA ASN A 249 2.54 -8.61 -15.80
C ASN A 249 2.93 -8.66 -14.31
N TYR A 250 2.12 -9.37 -13.53
CA TYR A 250 2.38 -9.63 -12.09
C TYR A 250 3.02 -11.01 -11.86
N SER A 251 3.39 -11.72 -12.92
CA SER A 251 4.04 -13.02 -12.76
C SER A 251 5.36 -12.85 -12.01
N GLN A 252 5.47 -13.55 -10.90
CA GLN A 252 6.76 -13.74 -10.24
C GLN A 252 7.66 -14.46 -11.24
N ASN A 253 8.79 -13.87 -11.59
CA ASN A 253 9.80 -14.59 -12.33
C ASN A 253 10.20 -15.78 -11.46
N ASN A 254 9.94 -17.00 -11.95
CA ASN A 254 10.48 -18.21 -11.34
C ASN A 254 11.99 -18.16 -11.57
N PHE A 255 12.73 -17.75 -10.54
CA PHE A 255 14.17 -17.73 -10.59
C PHE A 255 14.70 -19.17 -10.48
N ASN A 256 15.56 -19.57 -11.40
CA ASN A 256 16.23 -20.85 -11.30
C ASN A 256 17.32 -20.75 -10.23
N LEU A 257 17.14 -21.50 -9.14
CA LEU A 257 18.04 -21.51 -7.98
C LEU A 257 19.12 -22.60 -8.08
N GLU A 258 19.11 -23.42 -9.15
CA GLU A 258 19.95 -24.61 -9.25
C GLU A 258 21.47 -24.32 -9.25
N ASN A 259 21.86 -23.04 -9.44
CA ASN A 259 23.26 -22.62 -9.51
C ASN A 259 23.66 -21.62 -8.42
N LEU A 260 22.90 -21.50 -7.33
CA LEU A 260 23.31 -20.63 -6.22
C LEU A 260 24.43 -21.33 -5.42
N ASP A 261 25.65 -20.85 -5.55
CA ASP A 261 26.74 -21.27 -4.69
C ASP A 261 26.42 -20.87 -3.23
N GLN A 262 26.47 -21.86 -2.33
CA GLN A 262 26.31 -21.64 -0.88
C GLN A 262 27.58 -21.08 -0.21
N GLY A 263 28.48 -20.48 -0.99
CA GLY A 263 29.62 -19.75 -0.46
C GLY A 263 29.19 -18.70 0.57
N GLN A 264 30.09 -18.30 1.46
CA GLN A 264 29.85 -17.32 2.53
C GLN A 264 29.27 -16.02 1.93
N ILE A 265 27.93 -15.95 1.91
CA ILE A 265 27.24 -14.76 1.46
C ILE A 265 26.88 -13.96 2.72
N ASP A 266 27.56 -12.83 2.85
CA ASP A 266 27.36 -11.92 3.97
C ASP A 266 26.11 -11.02 3.74
N LEU A 267 24.97 -11.64 3.40
CA LEU A 267 23.68 -10.96 3.26
C LEU A 267 22.84 -11.10 4.53
N LYS A 268 22.18 -10.02 4.90
CA LYS A 268 21.27 -9.96 6.04
C LYS A 268 19.97 -9.31 5.64
N VAL A 269 18.85 -9.94 6.03
CA VAL A 269 17.51 -9.40 5.91
C VAL A 269 16.98 -9.08 7.30
N ASP A 270 16.65 -7.81 7.52
CA ASP A 270 15.93 -7.36 8.72
C ASP A 270 14.45 -7.16 8.38
N PHE A 271 13.59 -7.68 9.21
CA PHE A 271 12.14 -7.52 9.10
C PHE A 271 11.60 -6.67 10.25
N PHE A 272 10.89 -5.58 9.91
CA PHE A 272 10.28 -4.67 10.88
C PHE A 272 8.75 -4.86 10.93
N PRO A 273 8.25 -5.78 11.75
CA PRO A 273 6.82 -6.03 11.94
C PRO A 273 6.20 -5.15 13.02
N SER A 274 4.87 -5.08 13.04
CA SER A 274 4.11 -4.51 14.16
C SER A 274 2.82 -5.29 14.41
N LEU A 275 2.53 -5.63 15.67
CA LEU A 275 1.42 -6.48 16.10
C LEU A 275 0.03 -6.01 15.72
N ASN A 276 -0.16 -4.74 15.37
CA ASN A 276 -1.46 -4.20 14.98
C ASN A 276 -1.57 -3.92 13.47
N SER A 277 -0.67 -4.48 12.66
CA SER A 277 -0.67 -4.24 11.22
C SER A 277 -1.19 -5.45 10.44
N PRO A 278 -2.36 -5.37 9.77
CA PRO A 278 -2.86 -6.47 8.96
C PRO A 278 -1.95 -6.76 7.75
N TYR A 279 -1.25 -5.76 7.19
CA TYR A 279 -0.25 -5.99 6.15
C TYR A 279 0.97 -6.75 6.66
N THR A 280 1.39 -6.52 7.91
CA THR A 280 2.40 -7.34 8.55
C THR A 280 1.93 -8.78 8.67
N TYR A 281 0.70 -9.01 9.16
CA TYR A 281 0.15 -10.35 9.30
C TYR A 281 0.19 -11.15 8.00
N ILE A 282 -0.31 -10.60 6.91
CA ILE A 282 -0.35 -11.30 5.63
C ILE A 282 1.03 -11.47 4.95
N SER A 283 2.07 -10.85 5.49
CA SER A 283 3.42 -10.92 4.93
C SER A 283 4.28 -12.06 5.49
N PHE A 284 3.97 -12.58 6.69
CA PHE A 284 4.82 -13.55 7.40
C PHE A 284 5.17 -14.76 6.55
N LYS A 285 4.19 -15.40 5.92
CA LYS A 285 4.42 -16.58 5.07
C LYS A 285 5.46 -16.31 3.97
N ARG A 286 5.30 -15.22 3.22
CA ARG A 286 6.21 -14.87 2.12
C ARG A 286 7.61 -14.47 2.60
N ILE A 287 7.69 -13.85 3.77
CA ILE A 287 8.98 -13.50 4.38
C ILE A 287 9.70 -14.76 4.87
N ARG A 288 8.97 -15.73 5.45
CA ARG A 288 9.52 -17.04 5.82
C ARG A 288 10.14 -17.72 4.61
N GLU A 289 9.43 -17.75 3.48
CA GLU A 289 9.92 -18.33 2.23
C GLU A 289 11.26 -17.73 1.77
N ILE A 290 11.53 -16.43 2.02
CA ILE A 290 12.80 -15.79 1.68
C ILE A 290 13.95 -16.37 2.50
N PHE A 291 13.86 -16.40 3.84
CA PHE A 291 15.00 -16.85 4.64
C PHE A 291 15.15 -18.38 4.69
N GLU A 292 14.12 -19.13 4.33
CA GLU A 292 14.21 -20.58 4.12
C GLU A 292 14.84 -20.94 2.75
N LYS A 293 14.63 -20.07 1.74
CA LYS A 293 15.05 -20.31 0.37
C LYS A 293 16.45 -19.79 0.06
N TYR A 294 16.82 -18.66 0.65
CA TYR A 294 18.08 -17.98 0.34
C TYR A 294 19.07 -18.02 1.53
N PRO A 295 20.39 -18.10 1.26
CA PRO A 295 21.42 -18.14 2.31
C PRO A 295 21.64 -16.74 2.90
N VAL A 296 20.64 -16.21 3.59
CA VAL A 296 20.70 -14.89 4.24
C VAL A 296 20.59 -15.02 5.75
N LYS A 297 21.32 -14.18 6.50
CA LYS A 297 21.05 -13.99 7.92
C LYS A 297 19.73 -13.24 8.07
N PHE A 298 18.87 -13.66 8.99
CA PHE A 298 17.57 -13.07 9.18
C PHE A 298 17.41 -12.55 10.62
N GLU A 299 16.93 -11.32 10.77
CA GLU A 299 16.60 -10.74 12.06
C GLU A 299 15.19 -10.12 12.06
N VAL A 300 14.48 -10.32 13.16
CA VAL A 300 13.18 -9.70 13.42
C VAL A 300 13.34 -8.50 14.33
N LYS A 301 12.91 -7.33 13.86
CA LYS A 301 13.05 -6.04 14.55
C LYS A 301 11.68 -5.39 14.76
N PRO A 302 10.85 -5.88 15.70
CA PRO A 302 9.51 -5.34 15.89
C PRO A 302 9.53 -3.87 16.28
N VAL A 303 8.49 -3.14 15.85
CA VAL A 303 8.24 -1.75 16.21
C VAL A 303 6.85 -1.56 16.78
N LEU A 304 6.67 -0.52 17.60
CA LEU A 304 5.35 -0.21 18.19
C LEU A 304 4.32 0.11 17.11
N PRO A 305 3.05 -0.27 17.32
CA PRO A 305 1.94 0.16 16.46
C PRO A 305 1.88 1.67 16.30
N MET A 306 1.48 2.15 15.11
CA MET A 306 1.36 3.59 14.81
C MET A 306 0.58 4.37 15.86
N LEU A 307 -0.53 3.83 16.36
CA LEU A 307 -1.35 4.46 17.41
C LEU A 307 -0.58 4.62 18.73
N MET A 308 0.41 3.76 19.01
CA MET A 308 1.28 3.88 20.19
C MET A 308 2.48 4.81 19.96
N ARG A 309 2.70 5.22 18.70
CA ARG A 309 3.68 6.25 18.28
C ARG A 309 3.02 7.62 18.06
N ASN A 310 1.83 7.86 18.64
CA ASN A 310 1.02 9.09 18.49
C ASN A 310 0.59 9.42 17.04
N MET A 311 0.63 8.46 16.13
CA MET A 311 0.14 8.63 14.77
C MET A 311 -1.34 8.31 14.70
N LYS A 312 -2.16 9.27 14.26
CA LYS A 312 -3.60 9.06 14.09
C LYS A 312 -3.88 8.22 12.84
N ILE A 313 -4.85 7.32 12.95
CA ILE A 313 -5.38 6.55 11.83
C ILE A 313 -6.84 6.92 11.64
N PRO A 314 -7.18 7.76 10.62
CA PRO A 314 -8.57 8.09 10.33
C PRO A 314 -9.41 6.82 10.03
N PRO A 315 -10.71 6.80 10.38
CA PRO A 315 -11.56 5.64 10.16
C PRO A 315 -11.59 5.16 8.70
N VAL A 316 -11.59 6.08 7.75
CA VAL A 316 -11.55 5.77 6.31
C VAL A 316 -10.26 5.03 5.93
N LYS A 317 -9.12 5.45 6.48
CA LYS A 317 -7.83 4.79 6.29
C LYS A 317 -7.81 3.40 6.94
N ALA A 318 -8.34 3.28 8.15
CA ALA A 318 -8.44 1.99 8.85
C ALA A 318 -9.31 0.99 8.08
N LYS A 319 -10.46 1.44 7.55
CA LYS A 319 -11.33 0.61 6.71
C LYS A 319 -10.61 0.12 5.47
N TYR A 320 -9.97 1.04 4.71
CA TYR A 320 -9.26 0.68 3.49
C TYR A 320 -8.14 -0.32 3.77
N ILE A 321 -7.24 -0.02 4.74
CA ILE A 321 -6.11 -0.90 5.10
C ILE A 321 -6.60 -2.32 5.41
N LEU A 322 -7.68 -2.45 6.17
CA LEU A 322 -8.18 -3.76 6.58
C LEU A 322 -8.85 -4.52 5.43
N SER A 323 -9.69 -3.84 4.65
CA SER A 323 -10.36 -4.44 3.48
C SER A 323 -9.35 -4.85 2.41
N ASP A 324 -8.34 -4.02 2.16
CA ASP A 324 -7.29 -4.27 1.20
C ASP A 324 -6.35 -5.39 1.66
N ALA A 325 -5.92 -5.38 2.93
CA ALA A 325 -5.11 -6.46 3.48
C ALA A 325 -5.86 -7.81 3.45
N ALA A 326 -7.17 -7.82 3.69
CA ALA A 326 -7.98 -9.04 3.58
C ALA A 326 -8.05 -9.53 2.11
N ARG A 327 -8.19 -8.62 1.15
CA ARG A 327 -8.18 -8.94 -0.29
C ARG A 327 -6.82 -9.48 -0.73
N GLU A 328 -5.74 -8.82 -0.36
CA GLU A 328 -4.37 -9.26 -0.63
C GLU A 328 -4.05 -10.59 0.07
N GLY A 329 -4.46 -10.73 1.35
CA GLY A 329 -4.26 -11.97 2.10
C GLY A 329 -4.87 -13.19 1.41
N ARG A 330 -6.09 -13.08 0.88
CA ARG A 330 -6.75 -14.14 0.10
C ARG A 330 -5.91 -14.58 -1.10
N LYS A 331 -5.30 -13.64 -1.82
CA LYS A 331 -4.40 -13.94 -2.94
C LYS A 331 -3.23 -14.85 -2.53
N TYR A 332 -2.74 -14.71 -1.30
CA TYR A 332 -1.61 -15.49 -0.77
C TYR A 332 -2.05 -16.65 0.15
N GLY A 333 -3.35 -16.91 0.26
CA GLY A 333 -3.88 -17.97 1.11
C GLY A 333 -3.81 -17.66 2.62
N VAL A 334 -3.69 -16.38 3.00
CA VAL A 334 -3.68 -15.91 4.39
C VAL A 334 -4.99 -15.20 4.70
N ILE A 335 -5.81 -15.77 5.59
CA ILE A 335 -7.16 -15.29 5.87
C ILE A 335 -7.20 -14.42 7.12
N ILE A 336 -7.76 -13.21 6.99
CA ILE A 336 -8.17 -12.38 8.13
C ILE A 336 -9.62 -12.74 8.46
N LYS A 337 -9.85 -13.43 9.61
CA LYS A 337 -11.16 -13.99 9.95
C LYS A 337 -11.82 -13.30 11.13
N LYS A 338 -11.14 -13.23 12.27
CA LYS A 338 -11.57 -12.54 13.48
C LYS A 338 -10.49 -11.57 13.90
N ILE A 339 -10.86 -10.44 14.46
CA ILE A 339 -9.89 -9.38 14.71
C ILE A 339 -9.91 -8.97 16.18
N TYR A 340 -8.73 -9.02 16.77
CA TYR A 340 -8.39 -8.32 17.99
C TYR A 340 -7.29 -7.31 17.70
N SER A 341 -7.49 -6.05 18.08
CA SER A 341 -6.52 -4.98 17.86
C SER A 341 -5.67 -4.75 19.13
N PRO A 342 -4.42 -5.25 19.19
CA PRO A 342 -3.57 -5.18 20.37
C PRO A 342 -2.93 -3.79 20.50
N ILE A 343 -3.55 -2.88 21.27
CA ILE A 343 -3.06 -1.54 21.54
C ILE A 343 -2.93 -1.31 23.06
N GLY A 344 -1.90 -0.57 23.48
CA GLY A 344 -1.60 -0.30 24.88
C GLY A 344 -1.10 -1.54 25.62
N LYS A 345 -1.62 -1.79 26.83
CA LYS A 345 -1.15 -2.87 27.71
C LYS A 345 -1.09 -4.26 27.07
N PRO A 346 -2.03 -4.69 26.19
CA PRO A 346 -1.91 -5.97 25.48
C PRO A 346 -0.65 -6.06 24.61
N ALA A 347 -0.37 -5.04 23.82
CA ALA A 347 0.84 -4.99 23.02
C ALA A 347 2.11 -4.88 23.87
N GLU A 348 2.10 -4.08 24.93
CA GLU A 348 3.23 -3.92 25.85
C GLU A 348 3.61 -5.25 26.51
N ARG A 349 2.63 -6.04 26.97
CA ARG A 349 2.87 -7.37 27.54
C ARG A 349 3.48 -8.33 26.51
N ALA A 350 2.92 -8.37 25.31
CA ALA A 350 3.46 -9.21 24.24
C ALA A 350 4.90 -8.82 23.89
N TYR A 351 5.18 -7.53 23.72
CA TYR A 351 6.52 -7.06 23.41
C TYR A 351 7.52 -7.22 24.56
N SER A 352 7.07 -7.22 25.82
CA SER A 352 7.98 -7.43 26.94
C SER A 352 8.58 -8.84 26.98
N LEU A 353 7.94 -9.81 26.36
CA LEU A 353 8.43 -11.18 26.23
C LEU A 353 9.36 -11.37 25.03
N PHE A 354 9.24 -10.47 24.02
CA PHE A 354 9.92 -10.64 22.75
C PHE A 354 11.45 -10.77 22.86
N PRO A 355 12.22 -9.94 23.61
CA PRO A 355 13.68 -10.06 23.66
C PRO A 355 14.11 -11.45 24.13
N ILE A 356 13.49 -11.97 25.21
CA ILE A 356 13.83 -13.26 25.81
C ILE A 356 13.57 -14.40 24.81
N ILE A 357 12.42 -14.35 24.13
CA ILE A 357 12.02 -15.37 23.16
C ILE A 357 12.89 -15.28 21.90
N ASN A 358 13.26 -14.05 21.49
CA ASN A 358 14.15 -13.83 20.36
C ASN A 358 15.57 -14.34 20.61
N ASP A 359 16.11 -14.15 21.83
CA ASP A 359 17.42 -14.66 22.21
C ASP A 359 17.46 -16.21 22.22
N LYS A 360 16.32 -16.85 22.38
CA LYS A 360 16.15 -18.30 22.24
C LYS A 360 15.92 -18.76 20.79
N GLY A 361 15.94 -17.83 19.80
CA GLY A 361 15.78 -18.12 18.37
C GLY A 361 14.33 -18.17 17.87
N TYR A 362 13.33 -17.86 18.69
CA TYR A 362 11.92 -17.98 18.32
C TYR A 362 11.22 -16.65 18.05
N GLY A 363 11.95 -15.54 17.86
CA GLY A 363 11.36 -14.22 17.73
C GLY A 363 10.36 -14.09 16.58
N PHE A 364 10.67 -14.65 15.41
CA PHE A 364 9.78 -14.64 14.24
C PHE A 364 8.51 -15.46 14.51
N ASP A 365 8.66 -16.71 14.92
CA ASP A 365 7.54 -17.62 15.18
C ASP A 365 6.62 -17.09 16.27
N TYR A 366 7.19 -16.46 17.30
CA TYR A 366 6.43 -15.82 18.37
C TYR A 366 5.51 -14.71 17.84
N LEU A 367 6.05 -13.79 17.05
CA LEU A 367 5.25 -12.70 16.49
C LEU A 367 4.22 -13.21 15.49
N GLU A 368 4.57 -14.17 14.64
CA GLU A 368 3.64 -14.81 13.72
C GLU A 368 2.44 -15.43 14.43
N LYS A 369 2.67 -16.24 15.46
CA LYS A 369 1.61 -16.86 16.29
C LYS A 369 0.74 -15.83 17.01
N LEU A 370 1.35 -14.76 17.56
CA LEU A 370 0.58 -13.66 18.16
C LEU A 370 -0.30 -12.95 17.14
N MET A 371 0.20 -12.74 15.92
CA MET A 371 -0.58 -12.10 14.88
C MET A 371 -1.67 -13.01 14.33
N GLU A 372 -1.44 -14.30 14.25
CA GLU A 372 -2.47 -15.29 13.97
C GLU A 372 -3.58 -15.28 15.05
N SER A 373 -3.20 -15.25 16.33
CA SER A 373 -4.15 -15.06 17.43
C SER A 373 -4.99 -13.78 17.26
N CYS A 374 -4.37 -12.68 16.82
CA CYS A 374 -5.06 -11.41 16.62
C CYS A 374 -5.96 -11.37 15.38
N PHE A 375 -5.50 -11.88 14.23
CA PHE A 375 -6.17 -11.67 12.94
C PHE A 375 -6.93 -12.89 12.40
N PHE A 376 -6.69 -14.07 12.94
CA PHE A 376 -7.43 -15.27 12.58
C PHE A 376 -8.38 -15.73 13.69
N TYR A 377 -7.90 -15.81 14.94
CA TYR A 377 -8.70 -16.25 16.07
C TYR A 377 -9.43 -15.13 16.79
N GLY A 378 -8.95 -13.87 16.70
CA GLY A 378 -9.51 -12.72 17.41
C GLY A 378 -9.28 -12.74 18.91
N GLU A 379 -8.19 -13.37 19.34
CA GLU A 379 -7.82 -13.59 20.74
C GLU A 379 -7.14 -12.35 21.34
N ASN A 380 -7.48 -12.04 22.59
CA ASN A 380 -6.83 -10.98 23.35
C ASN A 380 -5.45 -11.39 23.83
N ILE A 381 -4.42 -11.17 23.03
CA ILE A 381 -3.03 -11.50 23.37
C ILE A 381 -2.49 -10.76 24.62
N GLY A 382 -3.24 -9.87 25.24
CA GLY A 382 -2.90 -9.28 26.54
C GLY A 382 -3.32 -10.13 27.73
N GLU A 383 -4.11 -11.19 27.54
CA GLU A 383 -4.46 -12.13 28.58
C GLU A 383 -3.37 -13.20 28.71
N MET A 384 -2.98 -13.49 29.96
CA MET A 384 -1.88 -14.42 30.25
C MET A 384 -2.06 -15.79 29.60
N LYS A 385 -3.29 -16.32 29.58
CA LYS A 385 -3.59 -17.64 28.99
C LYS A 385 -3.17 -17.77 27.52
N TYR A 386 -3.30 -16.69 26.73
CA TYR A 386 -2.91 -16.72 25.31
C TYR A 386 -1.39 -16.56 25.14
N LEU A 387 -0.74 -15.75 25.99
CA LEU A 387 0.72 -15.66 26.02
C LEU A 387 1.37 -16.97 26.46
N GLU A 388 0.85 -17.58 27.54
CA GLU A 388 1.31 -18.90 28.00
C GLU A 388 1.14 -19.98 26.95
N LYS A 389 -0.04 -20.00 26.29
CA LYS A 389 -0.29 -20.92 25.16
C LYS A 389 0.72 -20.71 24.04
N THR A 390 0.93 -19.46 23.60
CA THR A 390 1.88 -19.14 22.52
C THR A 390 3.29 -19.61 22.85
N ILE A 391 3.75 -19.40 24.09
CA ILE A 391 5.06 -19.84 24.57
C ILE A 391 5.15 -21.38 24.60
N SER A 392 4.11 -22.03 25.10
CA SER A 392 4.03 -23.50 25.11
C SER A 392 4.01 -24.09 23.69
N ASP A 393 3.29 -23.46 22.76
CA ASP A 393 3.22 -23.88 21.35
C ASP A 393 4.56 -23.72 20.61
N LEU A 394 5.50 -22.94 21.17
CA LEU A 394 6.89 -22.82 20.73
C LEU A 394 7.82 -23.85 21.39
N GLY A 395 7.30 -24.70 22.27
CA GLY A 395 8.10 -25.64 23.04
C GLY A 395 8.90 -25.01 24.17
N LEU A 396 8.58 -23.77 24.58
CA LEU A 396 9.26 -23.05 25.64
C LEU A 396 8.52 -23.16 26.97
N SER A 397 9.26 -23.07 28.08
CA SER A 397 8.72 -23.11 29.44
C SER A 397 8.28 -21.70 29.87
N TRP A 398 6.98 -21.54 30.18
CA TRP A 398 6.45 -20.28 30.71
C TRP A 398 7.14 -19.85 32.02
N SER A 399 7.43 -20.82 32.93
CA SER A 399 8.10 -20.50 34.20
C SER A 399 9.48 -19.90 33.99
N GLU A 400 10.28 -20.44 33.06
CA GLU A 400 11.62 -19.92 32.74
C GLU A 400 11.52 -18.52 32.14
N ILE A 401 10.66 -18.31 31.14
CA ILE A 401 10.46 -16.99 30.51
C ILE A 401 10.03 -15.95 31.56
N LYS A 402 9.16 -16.32 32.50
CA LYS A 402 8.67 -15.41 33.55
C LYS A 402 9.77 -15.00 34.53
N GLU A 403 10.72 -15.86 34.84
CA GLU A 403 11.85 -15.54 35.71
C GLU A 403 12.82 -14.54 35.05
N GLU A 404 13.01 -14.65 33.74
CA GLU A 404 13.90 -13.78 32.97
C GLU A 404 13.32 -12.36 32.74
N LEU A 405 12.00 -12.16 32.91
CA LEU A 405 11.32 -10.87 32.68
C LEU A 405 11.85 -9.70 33.54
N LYS A 406 12.49 -9.95 34.65
CA LYS A 406 12.91 -8.92 35.64
C LYS A 406 13.95 -7.93 35.12
N ASN A 407 14.70 -8.25 34.04
CA ASN A 407 15.84 -7.50 33.55
C ASN A 407 15.72 -7.07 32.08
N ASN A 408 14.51 -6.84 31.58
CA ASN A 408 14.23 -6.71 30.15
C ASN A 408 13.91 -5.26 29.76
N ASP A 409 14.75 -4.64 28.94
CA ASP A 409 14.52 -3.30 28.36
C ASP A 409 13.94 -3.39 26.91
N TRP A 410 12.81 -4.06 26.78
CA TRP A 410 12.12 -4.19 25.49
C TRP A 410 11.78 -2.86 24.82
N LYS A 411 11.54 -1.80 25.62
CA LYS A 411 11.21 -0.47 25.07
C LYS A 411 12.39 0.14 24.32
N LYS A 412 13.59 -0.01 24.89
CA LYS A 412 14.84 0.46 24.24
C LYS A 412 15.10 -0.32 22.96
N LEU A 413 14.89 -1.65 22.98
CA LEU A 413 15.01 -2.49 21.79
C LEU A 413 14.08 -2.01 20.66
N LEU A 414 12.78 -1.82 20.94
CA LEU A 414 11.82 -1.38 19.95
C LEU A 414 12.10 0.04 19.44
N ASN A 415 12.59 0.94 20.30
CA ASN A 415 12.99 2.27 19.87
C ASN A 415 14.23 2.24 18.97
N ASN A 416 15.21 1.38 19.26
CA ASN A 416 16.37 1.19 18.38
C ASN A 416 15.91 0.67 17.00
N ASN A 417 15.05 -0.33 16.96
CA ASN A 417 14.47 -0.87 15.74
C ASN A 417 13.75 0.22 14.93
N LEU A 418 12.95 1.05 15.60
CA LEU A 418 12.27 2.18 14.96
C LEU A 418 13.25 3.17 14.35
N ASN A 419 14.32 3.52 15.07
CA ASN A 419 15.35 4.43 14.57
C ASN A 419 16.07 3.85 13.34
N GLU A 420 16.35 2.54 13.32
CA GLU A 420 16.93 1.87 12.16
C GLU A 420 15.97 1.91 10.96
N MET A 421 14.68 1.62 11.16
CA MET A 421 13.68 1.71 10.11
C MET A 421 13.55 3.12 9.54
N TYR A 422 13.61 4.15 10.40
CA TYR A 422 13.55 5.57 10.00
C TYR A 422 14.77 6.02 9.20
N LYS A 423 15.99 5.51 9.51
CA LYS A 423 17.19 5.77 8.70
C LYS A 423 17.00 5.37 7.23
N GLY A 424 16.26 4.32 6.97
CA GLY A 424 15.91 3.87 5.62
C GLY A 424 14.77 4.64 4.96
N GLY A 425 14.31 5.76 5.55
CA GLY A 425 13.18 6.54 5.01
C GLY A 425 11.82 5.85 5.15
N CYS A 426 11.70 4.81 5.95
CA CYS A 426 10.47 4.05 6.15
C CYS A 426 9.86 4.33 7.53
N TRP A 427 8.58 4.68 7.58
CA TRP A 427 7.86 4.92 8.84
C TRP A 427 6.69 3.94 9.06
N GLY A 428 6.32 3.18 8.05
CA GLY A 428 5.24 2.20 8.08
C GLY A 428 5.75 0.76 8.14
N VAL A 429 4.82 -0.18 8.30
CA VAL A 429 5.11 -1.62 8.43
C VAL A 429 4.16 -2.46 7.55
N PRO A 430 4.59 -3.62 7.05
CA PRO A 430 5.93 -4.19 7.20
C PRO A 430 6.99 -3.39 6.44
N THR A 431 8.20 -3.33 6.95
CA THR A 431 9.38 -2.88 6.25
C THR A 431 10.43 -4.00 6.26
N LEU A 432 11.17 -4.11 5.18
CA LEU A 432 12.30 -5.03 5.03
C LEU A 432 13.57 -4.23 4.70
N ARG A 433 14.69 -4.63 5.27
CA ARG A 433 16.02 -4.14 4.90
C ARG A 433 16.89 -5.30 4.47
N LEU A 434 17.43 -5.24 3.26
CA LEU A 434 18.54 -6.08 2.83
C LEU A 434 19.84 -5.31 3.02
N SER A 435 20.83 -5.91 3.62
CA SER A 435 22.16 -5.32 3.81
C SER A 435 23.26 -6.34 3.54
N LYS A 436 24.47 -5.85 3.19
CA LYS A 436 25.69 -6.67 3.15
C LYS A 436 26.44 -6.48 4.46
N ILE A 437 26.79 -7.57 5.13
CA ILE A 437 27.60 -7.54 6.35
C ILE A 437 28.98 -6.95 6.00
N ASN A 438 29.51 -6.06 6.85
CA ASN A 438 30.77 -5.34 6.64
C ASN A 438 30.80 -4.40 5.42
N SER A 439 29.65 -3.86 5.01
CA SER A 439 29.49 -2.88 3.92
C SER A 439 28.45 -1.84 4.30
N ASP A 440 28.54 -0.66 3.66
CA ASP A 440 27.52 0.39 3.80
C ASP A 440 26.27 0.16 2.91
N TYR A 441 26.21 -1.00 2.24
CA TYR A 441 25.08 -1.33 1.39
C TYR A 441 23.84 -1.64 2.21
N GLU A 442 22.78 -0.84 2.03
CA GLU A 442 21.47 -1.02 2.63
C GLU A 442 20.37 -0.76 1.58
N TYR A 443 19.41 -1.67 1.49
CA TYR A 443 18.28 -1.58 0.56
C TYR A 443 16.99 -1.79 1.34
N TYR A 444 16.19 -0.73 1.45
CA TYR A 444 14.94 -0.73 2.21
C TYR A 444 13.73 -0.82 1.30
N GLN A 445 12.74 -1.60 1.73
CA GLN A 445 11.46 -1.75 1.04
C GLN A 445 10.32 -1.75 2.05
N TRP A 446 9.37 -0.81 1.87
CA TRP A 446 8.22 -0.66 2.76
C TRP A 446 6.93 -1.13 2.07
N GLY A 447 6.22 -2.04 2.70
CA GLY A 447 4.95 -2.61 2.25
C GLY A 447 5.04 -4.09 1.92
N GLN A 448 3.96 -4.78 2.16
CA GLN A 448 3.84 -6.20 1.80
C GLN A 448 3.93 -6.42 0.27
N ASP A 449 3.68 -5.37 -0.49
CA ASP A 449 3.77 -5.37 -1.96
C ASP A 449 5.21 -5.36 -2.48
N ARG A 450 6.20 -5.08 -1.62
CA ARG A 450 7.61 -4.89 -1.98
C ARG A 450 8.51 -6.06 -1.59
N ILE A 451 7.94 -7.13 -1.03
CA ILE A 451 8.70 -8.33 -0.63
C ILE A 451 9.47 -8.91 -1.82
N HIS A 452 8.84 -8.95 -3.00
CA HIS A 452 9.48 -9.45 -4.21
C HIS A 452 10.66 -8.59 -4.70
N PHE A 453 10.76 -7.31 -4.33
CA PHE A 453 11.93 -6.49 -4.65
C PHE A 453 13.13 -6.90 -3.80
N ILE A 454 12.92 -7.23 -2.53
CA ILE A 454 13.97 -7.82 -1.68
C ILE A 454 14.48 -9.14 -2.27
N GLU A 455 13.57 -10.02 -2.68
CA GLU A 455 13.94 -11.30 -3.31
C GLU A 455 14.74 -11.09 -4.60
N LYS A 456 14.30 -10.18 -5.48
CA LYS A 456 15.04 -9.84 -6.70
C LYS A 456 16.44 -9.30 -6.42
N GLU A 457 16.56 -8.44 -5.42
CA GLU A 457 17.85 -7.84 -5.06
C GLU A 457 18.80 -8.88 -4.47
N ILE A 458 18.31 -9.81 -3.65
CA ILE A 458 19.09 -10.97 -3.18
C ILE A 458 19.63 -11.74 -4.38
N ILE A 459 18.77 -12.11 -5.33
CA ILE A 459 19.16 -12.86 -6.52
C ILE A 459 20.16 -12.10 -7.38
N SER A 460 19.95 -10.79 -7.56
CA SER A 460 20.87 -9.94 -8.30
C SER A 460 22.27 -9.98 -7.70
N ILE A 461 22.38 -9.83 -6.37
CA ILE A 461 23.66 -9.85 -5.67
C ILE A 461 24.31 -11.24 -5.76
N LEU A 462 23.51 -12.32 -5.63
CA LEU A 462 24.00 -13.69 -5.72
C LEU A 462 24.56 -14.00 -7.12
N ASN A 463 23.88 -13.56 -8.17
CA ASN A 463 24.28 -13.78 -9.55
C ASN A 463 25.50 -12.93 -9.97
N PHE A 464 25.70 -11.73 -9.38
CA PHE A 464 26.88 -10.90 -9.66
C PHE A 464 28.18 -11.45 -9.08
N ASN A 465 28.10 -12.33 -8.09
CA ASN A 465 29.28 -12.97 -7.50
C ASN A 465 29.77 -14.21 -8.30
N HIS A 466 29.15 -14.52 -9.43
CA HIS A 466 29.57 -15.57 -10.37
C HIS A 466 29.82 -14.94 -11.74
N PRO A 467 31.10 -14.86 -12.20
CA PRO A 467 31.44 -14.46 -13.57
C PRO A 467 31.06 -15.51 -14.61
#